data_d501cee6963a7660c6b1ea2cf47c6a9f
#
_entry.id   d501cee6963a7660c6b1ea2cf47c6a9f
#
_cell.length_a   1.000
_cell.length_b   1.000
_cell.length_c   1.000
_cell.angle_alpha   90.00
_cell.angle_beta   90.00
_cell.angle_gamma   90.00
#
_symmetry.space_group_name_H-M   'P 1'
#
loop_
_entity.id
_entity.type
_entity.pdbx_description
1 polymer ?
#
loop_
_entity_poly.entity_id
_entity_poly.type
_entity_poly.pdbx_seq_one_letter_code
_entity_poly.pdbx_strand_id
1 'polypeptide(L)'
;VYNTHFPIFGQIQPYRMKTKFLLFSTLLALYIPVQSQILTTDPPFPTMYDDITIFYDADLGNGELAGVFPLFAHTGCITQNSSNLNDWQHVQGNWGTSDPNVAMTPVSIPQNTHRITINPSTFYGLNNGEIPTRLTFVFRNSNGTLVGRNADGTDIYLELYDSGFNAAFVSPNLGSQIVNSGQLVTISAQASEAADLSLLVNGTEVSSASASTSLQYNFQESASGEYVLELVANNGTETITDTATIIILPTPNVVASPAGTIDGINYVGANTVRLQLYAPNKDFVFVIGDFNNWQLDLDYLMNRTPDGATYWIEIPNLDPSVEYRFQYYIDQEGMRIADPYTEKVLDPWNDQWIPEENYPNMTGYPVGLTTEPVGVFQINQPNFSWTDGGFTRPAKNKIVVYECLVRDFTEERSYQAIIDRLDYIENLGITVLQLMPVNEFEGNDSWGYNPSFYFA
;
A
#
# COMPACT_ATOMS: atom_id res chain seq x y z
N VAL A 1 -49.60 13.92 68.84
CA VAL A 1 -50.23 14.96 69.66
C VAL A 1 -50.24 16.26 68.86
N TYR A 2 -51.47 16.68 68.52
CA TYR A 2 -52.01 17.96 68.01
C TYR A 2 -51.66 18.34 66.58
N ASN A 3 -52.59 18.25 65.58
CA ASN A 3 -53.81 19.08 65.32
C ASN A 3 -53.45 20.56 65.18
N THR A 4 -53.82 21.33 64.13
CA THR A 4 -55.10 21.51 63.40
C THR A 4 -54.98 22.58 62.35
N HIS A 5 -55.81 22.45 61.33
CA HIS A 5 -56.68 23.40 60.62
C HIS A 5 -56.20 24.12 59.35
N PHE A 6 -56.91 23.80 58.31
CA PHE A 6 -57.24 24.60 57.07
C PHE A 6 -58.01 25.88 57.38
N PRO A 7 -58.05 26.88 56.46
CA PRO A 7 -59.15 26.97 55.51
C PRO A 7 -58.74 27.44 54.10
N ILE A 8 -59.30 26.91 53.09
CA ILE A 8 -60.50 27.21 52.26
C ILE A 8 -60.34 28.32 51.24
N PHE A 9 -60.43 27.92 49.95
CA PHE A 9 -60.99 28.52 48.74
C PHE A 9 -60.63 29.95 48.26
N GLY A 10 -60.12 29.98 47.02
CA GLY A 10 -60.26 31.06 46.06
C GLY A 10 -60.18 30.50 44.64
N GLN A 11 -61.32 30.40 43.96
CA GLN A 11 -61.42 30.02 42.53
C GLN A 11 -60.74 31.05 41.66
N ILE A 12 -59.88 30.65 40.76
CA ILE A 12 -59.38 31.48 39.65
C ILE A 12 -59.66 30.76 38.34
N GLN A 13 -60.36 31.42 37.46
CA GLN A 13 -60.79 31.07 36.11
C GLN A 13 -59.61 30.69 35.19
N PRO A 14 -59.81 29.79 34.23
CA PRO A 14 -58.74 29.41 33.32
C PRO A 14 -58.51 30.43 32.22
N TYR A 15 -57.38 31.08 32.24
CA TYR A 15 -56.89 31.89 31.12
C TYR A 15 -56.52 30.96 29.96
N ARG A 16 -57.23 31.07 28.82
CA ARG A 16 -56.89 30.37 27.56
C ARG A 16 -55.64 31.00 26.97
N MET A 17 -54.47 30.37 27.21
CA MET A 17 -53.22 30.64 26.47
C MET A 17 -53.31 29.93 25.10
N LYS A 18 -53.35 30.71 24.02
CA LYS A 18 -53.17 30.22 22.65
C LYS A 18 -51.73 29.80 22.48
N THR A 19 -51.46 28.53 22.68
CA THR A 19 -50.15 27.92 22.38
C THR A 19 -49.98 27.88 20.87
N LYS A 20 -49.16 28.76 20.30
CA LYS A 20 -48.62 28.58 18.97
C LYS A 20 -47.60 27.43 19.06
N PHE A 21 -47.93 26.25 18.54
CA PHE A 21 -46.98 25.20 18.28
C PHE A 21 -46.04 25.71 17.17
N LEU A 22 -44.84 26.13 17.54
CA LEU A 22 -43.71 26.21 16.62
C LEU A 22 -43.24 24.79 16.42
N LEU A 23 -43.56 24.20 15.24
CA LEU A 23 -42.86 22.97 14.79
C LEU A 23 -41.40 23.32 14.56
N PHE A 24 -40.57 23.05 15.54
CA PHE A 24 -39.12 22.88 15.32
C PHE A 24 -38.97 21.53 14.65
N SER A 25 -38.87 21.50 13.32
CA SER A 25 -38.32 20.37 12.61
C SER A 25 -36.80 20.32 12.94
N THR A 26 -36.44 19.59 13.98
CA THR A 26 -35.06 19.16 14.15
C THR A 26 -34.77 18.23 12.97
N LEU A 27 -34.10 18.81 11.98
CA LEU A 27 -33.38 18.00 10.97
C LEU A 27 -32.32 17.22 11.75
N LEU A 28 -32.65 15.97 12.11
CA LEU A 28 -31.71 15.02 12.60
C LEU A 28 -30.85 14.68 11.36
N ALA A 29 -29.76 15.38 11.14
CA ALA A 29 -28.75 14.95 10.21
C ALA A 29 -28.28 13.58 10.72
N LEU A 30 -28.72 12.52 10.06
CA LEU A 30 -28.13 11.20 10.21
C LEU A 30 -26.66 11.34 9.82
N TYR A 31 -25.81 11.40 10.81
CA TYR A 31 -24.37 11.30 10.64
C TYR A 31 -24.10 9.85 10.21
N ILE A 32 -24.14 9.61 8.90
CA ILE A 32 -23.64 8.35 8.33
C ILE A 32 -22.12 8.54 8.37
N PRO A 33 -21.37 7.70 9.11
CA PRO A 33 -19.91 7.78 9.07
C PRO A 33 -19.47 7.46 7.63
N VAL A 34 -19.09 8.47 6.88
CA VAL A 34 -18.25 8.30 5.69
C VAL A 34 -16.96 7.69 6.22
N GLN A 35 -16.50 6.60 5.63
CA GLN A 35 -15.22 6.03 5.98
C GLN A 35 -14.17 7.14 5.80
N SER A 36 -13.57 7.58 6.89
CA SER A 36 -12.72 8.76 6.92
C SER A 36 -11.43 8.43 6.17
N GLN A 37 -11.05 9.29 5.23
CA GLN A 37 -9.76 9.19 4.53
C GLN A 37 -8.68 9.80 5.42
N ILE A 38 -7.48 9.20 5.38
CA ILE A 38 -6.30 9.72 6.10
C ILE A 38 -5.93 11.14 5.65
N LEU A 39 -6.10 11.43 4.35
CA LEU A 39 -6.02 12.77 3.77
C LEU A 39 -7.31 13.15 3.08
N THR A 40 -7.69 14.41 3.25
CA THR A 40 -8.70 15.08 2.42
C THR A 40 -8.16 16.43 1.96
N THR A 41 -8.67 16.96 0.86
CA THR A 41 -8.16 18.20 0.27
C THR A 41 -9.27 19.18 -0.09
N ASP A 42 -8.90 20.43 -0.13
CA ASP A 42 -9.68 21.51 -0.72
C ASP A 42 -8.76 22.30 -1.67
N PRO A 43 -8.98 22.26 -3.00
CA PRO A 43 -10.07 21.58 -3.73
C PRO A 43 -9.96 20.04 -3.71
N PRO A 44 -11.07 19.30 -3.96
CA PRO A 44 -11.09 17.83 -3.93
C PRO A 44 -10.33 17.17 -5.09
N PHE A 45 -10.10 17.87 -6.19
CA PHE A 45 -9.27 17.47 -7.32
C PHE A 45 -8.14 18.47 -7.49
N PRO A 46 -7.12 18.42 -6.61
CA PRO A 46 -6.06 19.41 -6.62
C PRO A 46 -5.15 19.26 -7.85
N THR A 47 -4.80 20.38 -8.46
CA THR A 47 -3.79 20.47 -9.52
C THR A 47 -2.48 21.01 -8.96
N MET A 48 -1.40 20.90 -9.72
CA MET A 48 -0.11 21.48 -9.30
C MET A 48 -0.13 23.01 -9.13
N TYR A 49 -1.14 23.70 -9.64
CA TYR A 49 -1.24 25.17 -9.63
C TYR A 49 -2.16 25.71 -8.53
N ASP A 50 -2.88 24.83 -7.84
CA ASP A 50 -3.83 25.24 -6.79
C ASP A 50 -3.14 25.51 -5.45
N ASP A 51 -3.74 26.39 -4.65
CA ASP A 51 -3.44 26.47 -3.23
C ASP A 51 -4.23 25.35 -2.52
N ILE A 52 -3.57 24.23 -2.31
CA ILE A 52 -4.18 23.02 -1.78
C ILE A 52 -4.16 23.06 -0.26
N THR A 53 -5.33 23.06 0.38
CA THR A 53 -5.43 22.77 1.81
C THR A 53 -5.56 21.27 2.02
N ILE A 54 -4.58 20.68 2.67
CA ILE A 54 -4.48 19.24 2.95
C ILE A 54 -4.83 19.04 4.42
N PHE A 55 -5.83 18.23 4.68
CA PHE A 55 -6.26 17.82 6.02
C PHE A 55 -5.77 16.41 6.29
N TYR A 56 -5.05 16.22 7.38
CA TYR A 56 -4.56 14.94 7.87
C TYR A 56 -5.32 14.55 9.13
N ASP A 57 -5.95 13.38 9.13
CA ASP A 57 -6.61 12.78 10.28
C ASP A 57 -5.63 11.85 11.01
N ALA A 58 -5.15 12.28 12.18
CA ALA A 58 -4.14 11.55 12.94
C ALA A 58 -4.71 10.33 13.70
N ASP A 59 -6.02 10.14 13.72
CA ASP A 59 -6.67 8.94 14.28
C ASP A 59 -6.63 7.77 13.29
N LEU A 60 -6.31 8.04 12.02
CA LEU A 60 -6.25 7.06 10.94
C LEU A 60 -4.81 6.64 10.61
N GLY A 61 -4.70 5.71 9.67
CA GLY A 61 -3.41 5.11 9.32
C GLY A 61 -2.86 4.27 10.47
N ASN A 62 -1.58 4.44 10.80
CA ASN A 62 -0.95 3.73 11.91
C ASN A 62 -1.34 4.29 13.29
N GLY A 63 -2.04 5.43 13.37
CA GLY A 63 -2.58 6.02 14.59
C GLY A 63 -1.56 6.56 15.60
N GLU A 64 -0.26 6.54 15.30
CA GLU A 64 0.79 6.96 16.26
C GLU A 64 0.74 8.43 16.62
N LEU A 65 0.09 9.26 15.80
CA LEU A 65 0.01 10.70 16.02
C LEU A 65 -1.33 11.15 16.63
N ALA A 66 -2.22 10.24 16.98
CA ALA A 66 -3.47 10.56 17.66
C ALA A 66 -3.21 11.31 18.97
N GLY A 67 -3.77 12.52 19.09
CA GLY A 67 -3.58 13.39 20.28
C GLY A 67 -2.19 14.01 20.40
N VAL A 68 -1.30 13.85 19.45
CA VAL A 68 0.05 14.43 19.43
C VAL A 68 0.03 15.84 18.83
N PHE A 69 0.72 16.78 19.49
CA PHE A 69 0.88 18.16 19.03
C PHE A 69 2.22 18.75 19.53
N PRO A 70 2.94 19.58 18.77
CA PRO A 70 2.69 20.00 17.39
C PRO A 70 3.07 18.92 16.36
N LEU A 71 2.42 18.94 15.20
CA LEU A 71 2.71 18.08 14.06
C LEU A 71 3.37 18.85 12.92
N PHE A 72 4.18 18.14 12.16
CA PHE A 72 4.93 18.63 11.00
C PHE A 72 4.82 17.63 9.86
N ALA A 73 4.71 18.12 8.64
CA ALA A 73 4.86 17.28 7.47
C ALA A 73 6.35 17.08 7.14
N HIS A 74 6.68 15.90 6.65
CA HIS A 74 7.86 15.62 5.84
C HIS A 74 7.30 15.23 4.49
N THR A 75 7.57 16.02 3.45
CA THR A 75 6.82 15.92 2.20
C THR A 75 7.71 16.14 1.00
N GLY A 76 7.44 15.46 -0.09
CA GLY A 76 8.07 15.61 -1.38
C GLY A 76 7.05 15.43 -2.50
N CYS A 77 7.51 15.22 -3.70
CA CYS A 77 6.64 14.91 -4.82
C CYS A 77 7.22 13.80 -5.70
N ILE A 78 6.35 13.07 -6.34
CA ILE A 78 6.66 12.15 -7.43
C ILE A 78 6.48 12.91 -8.73
N THR A 79 7.50 12.92 -9.57
CA THR A 79 7.52 13.60 -10.85
C THR A 79 7.84 12.61 -11.97
N GLN A 80 7.82 13.04 -13.21
CA GLN A 80 8.28 12.22 -14.34
C GLN A 80 9.76 11.80 -14.24
N ASN A 81 10.53 12.39 -13.32
CA ASN A 81 11.93 12.06 -13.08
C ASN A 81 12.12 11.01 -11.97
N SER A 82 11.06 10.71 -11.23
CA SER A 82 11.09 9.70 -10.17
C SER A 82 11.16 8.30 -10.75
N SER A 83 12.08 7.48 -10.27
CA SER A 83 12.26 6.09 -10.70
C SER A 83 11.20 5.14 -10.12
N ASN A 84 10.64 5.50 -8.97
CA ASN A 84 9.56 4.77 -8.27
C ASN A 84 8.85 5.69 -7.26
N LEU A 85 7.84 5.17 -6.55
CA LEU A 85 7.07 5.95 -5.57
C LEU A 85 7.87 6.36 -4.33
N ASN A 86 8.99 5.71 -4.04
CA ASN A 86 9.85 6.08 -2.91
C ASN A 86 10.96 7.06 -3.31
N ASP A 87 11.12 7.33 -4.60
CA ASP A 87 12.07 8.31 -5.14
C ASP A 87 11.45 9.73 -5.10
N TRP A 88 11.33 10.26 -3.88
CA TRP A 88 10.76 11.55 -3.61
C TRP A 88 11.67 12.66 -4.13
N GLN A 89 11.13 13.51 -4.97
CA GLN A 89 11.80 14.71 -5.45
C GLN A 89 11.45 15.92 -4.58
N HIS A 90 12.34 16.90 -4.50
CA HIS A 90 12.11 18.21 -3.88
C HIS A 90 11.61 18.14 -2.42
N VAL A 91 12.17 17.22 -1.62
CA VAL A 91 11.75 16.98 -0.23
C VAL A 91 11.82 18.25 0.61
N GLN A 92 10.75 18.54 1.34
CA GLN A 92 10.59 19.64 2.28
C GLN A 92 10.37 19.12 3.70
N GLY A 93 10.81 19.91 4.69
CA GLY A 93 10.68 19.56 6.10
C GLY A 93 11.87 18.74 6.61
N ASN A 94 12.84 19.41 7.23
CA ASN A 94 14.02 18.75 7.83
C ASN A 94 13.59 17.78 8.94
N TRP A 95 14.01 16.52 8.83
CA TRP A 95 13.67 15.50 9.81
C TRP A 95 14.18 15.85 11.21
N GLY A 96 13.34 15.57 12.24
CA GLY A 96 13.70 15.79 13.64
C GLY A 96 13.79 17.26 14.07
N THR A 97 13.29 18.21 13.27
CA THR A 97 13.28 19.63 13.58
C THR A 97 11.88 20.23 13.51
N SER A 98 11.64 21.32 14.26
CA SER A 98 10.40 22.09 14.18
C SER A 98 10.47 23.09 13.03
N ASP A 99 10.42 22.60 11.79
CA ASP A 99 10.48 23.43 10.60
C ASP A 99 9.13 24.16 10.39
N PRO A 100 9.10 25.51 10.45
CA PRO A 100 7.86 26.26 10.33
C PRO A 100 7.20 26.19 8.95
N ASN A 101 7.98 25.87 7.89
CA ASN A 101 7.44 25.77 6.53
C ASN A 101 6.51 24.58 6.33
N VAL A 102 6.64 23.56 7.17
CA VAL A 102 5.84 22.33 7.14
C VAL A 102 5.07 22.08 8.42
N ALA A 103 4.95 23.13 9.27
CA ALA A 103 4.17 23.05 10.50
C ALA A 103 2.67 22.93 10.18
N MET A 104 2.00 21.99 10.84
CA MET A 104 0.58 21.78 10.67
C MET A 104 -0.25 22.54 11.72
N THR A 105 -1.39 23.04 11.30
CA THR A 105 -2.35 23.73 12.16
C THR A 105 -3.47 22.79 12.57
N PRO A 106 -3.76 22.63 13.87
CA PRO A 106 -4.88 21.79 14.31
C PRO A 106 -6.22 22.37 13.85
N VAL A 107 -7.17 21.51 13.54
CA VAL A 107 -8.56 21.84 13.22
C VAL A 107 -9.44 21.49 14.41
N SER A 108 -10.43 22.33 14.71
CA SER A 108 -11.26 22.13 15.89
C SER A 108 -12.21 20.93 15.77
N ILE A 109 -12.67 20.62 14.56
CA ILE A 109 -13.60 19.52 14.23
C ILE A 109 -13.28 19.04 12.80
N PRO A 110 -13.01 17.74 12.57
CA PRO A 110 -12.89 16.65 13.58
C PRO A 110 -11.69 16.83 14.52
N GLN A 111 -11.78 16.25 15.69
CA GLN A 111 -10.67 16.23 16.64
C GLN A 111 -9.50 15.41 16.04
N ASN A 112 -8.26 15.73 16.42
CA ASN A 112 -7.02 15.14 15.89
C ASN A 112 -6.77 15.37 14.39
N THR A 113 -7.56 16.22 13.74
CA THR A 113 -7.29 16.63 12.36
C THR A 113 -6.37 17.85 12.35
N HIS A 114 -5.38 17.81 11.45
CA HIS A 114 -4.42 18.89 11.24
C HIS A 114 -4.39 19.28 9.77
N ARG A 115 -4.07 20.53 9.47
CA ARG A 115 -4.02 21.01 8.08
C ARG A 115 -2.73 21.75 7.78
N ILE A 116 -2.34 21.68 6.51
CA ILE A 116 -1.33 22.52 5.89
C ILE A 116 -1.85 23.00 4.53
N THR A 117 -1.52 24.23 4.13
CA THR A 117 -1.85 24.74 2.79
C THR A 117 -0.57 24.95 2.01
N ILE A 118 -0.46 24.34 0.83
CA ILE A 118 0.68 24.44 -0.05
C ILE A 118 0.23 24.64 -1.49
N ASN A 119 1.05 25.34 -2.29
CA ASN A 119 0.91 25.40 -3.74
C ASN A 119 2.08 24.61 -4.36
N PRO A 120 1.84 23.45 -4.97
CA PRO A 120 2.93 22.57 -5.40
C PRO A 120 3.93 23.25 -6.34
N SER A 121 3.44 24.09 -7.27
CA SER A 121 4.28 24.75 -8.27
C SER A 121 5.33 25.70 -7.66
N THR A 122 5.06 26.24 -6.46
CA THR A 122 5.94 27.20 -5.78
C THR A 122 6.60 26.63 -4.54
N PHE A 123 5.94 25.71 -3.86
CA PHE A 123 6.38 25.16 -2.58
C PHE A 123 7.58 24.21 -2.72
N TYR A 124 7.57 23.35 -3.73
CA TYR A 124 8.62 22.34 -3.92
C TYR A 124 9.83 22.85 -4.71
N GLY A 125 9.76 24.03 -5.34
CA GLY A 125 10.87 24.56 -6.12
C GLY A 125 11.18 23.71 -7.35
N LEU A 126 10.13 23.27 -8.05
CA LEU A 126 10.23 22.44 -9.26
C LEU A 126 11.12 23.03 -10.33
N ASN A 127 11.86 22.20 -11.06
CA ASN A 127 12.61 22.63 -12.23
C ASN A 127 11.67 23.03 -13.38
N ASN A 128 12.18 23.81 -14.33
CA ASN A 128 11.38 24.22 -15.48
C ASN A 128 10.92 23.01 -16.32
N GLY A 129 9.61 22.86 -16.46
CA GLY A 129 9.00 21.74 -17.19
C GLY A 129 8.85 20.46 -16.37
N GLU A 130 9.17 20.48 -15.09
CA GLU A 130 8.94 19.37 -14.18
C GLU A 130 7.49 19.36 -13.70
N ILE A 131 6.82 18.20 -13.79
CA ILE A 131 5.40 18.03 -13.49
C ILE A 131 5.28 17.00 -12.37
N PRO A 132 4.84 17.40 -11.17
CA PRO A 132 4.52 16.47 -10.11
C PRO A 132 3.17 15.79 -10.41
N THR A 133 3.12 14.47 -10.27
CA THR A 133 1.91 13.66 -10.42
C THR A 133 1.29 13.33 -9.07
N ARG A 134 2.10 13.29 -8.02
CA ARG A 134 1.69 13.02 -6.64
C ARG A 134 2.47 13.86 -5.66
N LEU A 135 1.84 14.22 -4.55
CA LEU A 135 2.53 14.67 -3.36
C LEU A 135 2.67 13.51 -2.39
N THR A 136 3.77 13.50 -1.64
CA THR A 136 4.11 12.39 -0.73
C THR A 136 4.27 12.93 0.69
N PHE A 137 3.82 12.15 1.69
CA PHE A 137 3.81 12.60 3.08
C PHE A 137 4.22 11.50 4.05
N VAL A 138 5.03 11.89 5.02
CA VAL A 138 5.12 11.28 6.34
C VAL A 138 4.87 12.40 7.33
N PHE A 139 3.88 12.27 8.19
CA PHE A 139 3.65 13.23 9.27
C PHE A 139 4.45 12.83 10.49
N ARG A 140 4.81 13.79 11.34
CA ARG A 140 5.66 13.52 12.49
C ARG A 140 5.47 14.52 13.62
N ASN A 141 5.88 14.13 14.82
CA ASN A 141 6.07 15.07 15.92
C ASN A 141 7.34 15.94 15.72
N SER A 142 7.61 16.85 16.64
CA SER A 142 8.70 17.83 16.52
C SER A 142 10.10 17.23 16.39
N ASN A 143 10.35 16.07 17.03
CA ASN A 143 11.66 15.41 17.01
C ASN A 143 11.73 14.17 16.10
N GLY A 144 10.65 13.84 15.38
CA GLY A 144 10.61 12.73 14.45
C GLY A 144 10.61 11.32 15.07
N THR A 145 10.28 11.21 16.38
CA THR A 145 10.24 9.91 17.06
C THR A 145 8.89 9.21 16.93
N LEU A 146 7.82 9.94 16.62
CA LEU A 146 6.49 9.42 16.29
C LEU A 146 6.15 9.86 14.88
N VAL A 147 5.63 8.94 14.08
CA VAL A 147 5.36 9.14 12.67
C VAL A 147 3.95 8.68 12.29
N GLY A 148 3.27 9.47 11.46
CA GLY A 148 1.98 9.13 10.86
C GLY A 148 2.18 8.65 9.43
N ARG A 149 1.77 7.42 9.17
CA ARG A 149 1.83 6.69 7.90
C ARG A 149 0.52 5.97 7.64
N ASN A 150 0.38 5.31 6.51
CA ASN A 150 -0.70 4.36 6.28
C ASN A 150 -0.70 3.25 7.35
N ALA A 151 -1.82 2.52 7.49
CA ALA A 151 -1.94 1.44 8.47
C ALA A 151 -0.94 0.29 8.26
N ASP A 152 -0.53 0.07 7.02
CA ASP A 152 0.49 -0.90 6.63
C ASP A 152 1.94 -0.38 6.80
N GLY A 153 2.11 0.86 7.27
CA GLY A 153 3.42 1.49 7.49
C GLY A 153 3.97 2.21 6.26
N THR A 154 3.31 2.15 5.11
CA THR A 154 3.74 2.84 3.89
C THR A 154 3.54 4.35 3.97
N ASP A 155 4.20 5.08 3.09
CA ASP A 155 4.06 6.53 2.96
C ASP A 155 2.66 6.90 2.43
N ILE A 156 2.23 8.12 2.70
CA ILE A 156 0.91 8.61 2.30
C ILE A 156 1.07 9.41 1.02
N TYR A 157 0.24 9.13 0.01
CA TYR A 157 0.28 9.78 -1.29
C TYR A 157 -1.01 10.57 -1.55
N LEU A 158 -0.87 11.72 -2.18
CA LEU A 158 -1.96 12.57 -2.66
C LEU A 158 -1.81 12.75 -4.17
N GLU A 159 -2.77 12.28 -4.93
CA GLU A 159 -2.79 12.46 -6.38
C GLU A 159 -2.97 13.94 -6.75
N LEU A 160 -2.27 14.38 -7.79
CA LEU A 160 -2.51 15.65 -8.46
C LEU A 160 -3.17 15.39 -9.80
N TYR A 161 -4.21 16.14 -10.07
CA TYR A 161 -5.04 16.01 -11.27
C TYR A 161 -4.61 16.99 -12.36
N ASP A 162 -4.93 16.67 -13.60
CA ASP A 162 -4.84 17.62 -14.70
C ASP A 162 -5.93 18.69 -14.55
N SER A 163 -5.69 19.87 -15.13
CA SER A 163 -6.71 20.92 -15.16
C SER A 163 -7.85 20.53 -16.08
N GLY A 164 -9.10 20.70 -15.66
CA GLY A 164 -10.30 20.40 -16.43
C GLY A 164 -11.37 19.69 -15.62
N PHE A 165 -12.31 19.04 -16.31
CA PHE A 165 -13.34 18.24 -15.66
C PHE A 165 -12.74 16.96 -15.11
N ASN A 166 -12.93 16.71 -13.81
CA ASN A 166 -12.48 15.52 -13.10
C ASN A 166 -13.64 14.92 -12.31
N ALA A 167 -13.67 13.59 -12.22
CA ALA A 167 -14.59 12.84 -11.37
C ALA A 167 -13.95 11.54 -10.93
N ALA A 168 -14.15 11.14 -9.66
CA ALA A 168 -13.60 9.93 -9.11
C ALA A 168 -14.42 9.41 -7.92
N PHE A 169 -14.21 8.15 -7.58
CA PHE A 169 -14.65 7.61 -6.30
C PHE A 169 -13.86 8.24 -5.15
N VAL A 170 -14.58 8.62 -4.10
CA VAL A 170 -14.03 9.05 -2.81
C VAL A 170 -13.97 7.85 -1.87
N SER A 171 -14.94 6.94 -1.97
CA SER A 171 -14.96 5.66 -1.26
C SER A 171 -15.64 4.60 -2.15
N PRO A 172 -14.99 3.46 -2.41
CA PRO A 172 -13.60 3.13 -2.09
C PRO A 172 -12.60 3.95 -2.92
N ASN A 173 -11.50 4.39 -2.31
CA ASN A 173 -10.48 5.22 -2.95
C ASN A 173 -9.25 4.45 -3.46
N LEU A 174 -9.14 3.17 -3.17
CA LEU A 174 -7.97 2.33 -3.47
C LEU A 174 -8.20 1.32 -4.61
N GLY A 175 -9.17 1.58 -5.48
CA GLY A 175 -9.50 0.65 -6.58
C GLY A 175 -10.21 -0.62 -6.14
N SER A 176 -9.81 -1.27 -5.02
CA SER A 176 -10.47 -2.46 -4.49
C SER A 176 -10.61 -2.41 -2.97
N GLN A 177 -11.77 -2.84 -2.46
CA GLN A 177 -12.05 -2.93 -1.02
C GLN A 177 -12.63 -4.28 -0.67
N ILE A 178 -12.06 -4.96 0.33
CA ILE A 178 -12.62 -6.18 0.89
C ILE A 178 -13.61 -5.83 1.99
N VAL A 179 -14.81 -6.42 1.96
CA VAL A 179 -15.88 -6.21 2.95
C VAL A 179 -16.47 -7.53 3.41
N ASN A 180 -17.03 -7.54 4.61
CA ASN A 180 -17.71 -8.72 5.13
C ASN A 180 -19.08 -8.89 4.47
N SER A 181 -19.55 -10.15 4.37
CA SER A 181 -20.88 -10.48 3.88
C SER A 181 -21.97 -9.72 4.67
N GLY A 182 -22.83 -9.00 3.97
CA GLY A 182 -23.90 -8.20 4.55
C GLY A 182 -23.46 -6.89 5.21
N GLN A 183 -22.21 -6.54 5.15
CA GLN A 183 -21.70 -5.25 5.65
C GLN A 183 -22.27 -4.11 4.81
N LEU A 184 -22.77 -3.07 5.48
CA LEU A 184 -23.16 -1.83 4.83
C LEU A 184 -21.93 -0.98 4.53
N VAL A 185 -21.75 -0.62 3.26
CA VAL A 185 -20.66 0.26 2.80
C VAL A 185 -21.27 1.45 2.08
N THR A 186 -20.84 2.66 2.44
CA THR A 186 -21.23 3.85 1.71
C THR A 186 -20.25 4.09 0.56
N ILE A 187 -20.72 3.92 -0.67
CA ILE A 187 -20.00 4.31 -1.87
C ILE A 187 -20.23 5.80 -2.06
N SER A 188 -19.17 6.57 -2.27
CA SER A 188 -19.26 8.00 -2.56
C SER A 188 -18.35 8.38 -3.72
N ALA A 189 -18.83 9.29 -4.55
CA ALA A 189 -18.11 9.84 -5.69
C ALA A 189 -18.25 11.35 -5.72
N GLN A 190 -17.26 12.02 -6.29
CA GLN A 190 -17.23 13.47 -6.47
C GLN A 190 -16.87 13.81 -7.92
N ALA A 191 -17.27 15.04 -8.33
CA ALA A 191 -16.86 15.66 -9.57
C ALA A 191 -16.39 17.09 -9.29
N SER A 192 -15.44 17.59 -10.08
CA SER A 192 -14.86 18.93 -9.92
C SER A 192 -15.85 20.07 -10.22
N GLU A 193 -16.89 19.78 -10.99
CA GLU A 193 -17.98 20.70 -11.32
C GLU A 193 -19.31 19.94 -11.43
N ALA A 194 -20.43 20.67 -11.54
CA ALA A 194 -21.75 20.08 -11.66
C ALA A 194 -21.89 19.22 -12.91
N ALA A 195 -22.23 17.97 -12.75
CA ALA A 195 -22.33 16.96 -13.81
C ALA A 195 -23.52 16.02 -13.56
N ASP A 196 -23.95 15.33 -14.58
CA ASP A 196 -24.82 14.15 -14.44
C ASP A 196 -23.95 12.97 -14.07
N LEU A 197 -24.20 12.40 -12.88
CA LEU A 197 -23.44 11.31 -12.29
C LEU A 197 -24.30 10.04 -12.28
N SER A 198 -23.73 8.92 -12.73
CA SER A 198 -24.35 7.58 -12.63
C SER A 198 -23.38 6.60 -11.99
N LEU A 199 -23.86 5.81 -11.04
CA LEU A 199 -23.16 4.69 -10.45
C LEU A 199 -23.75 3.38 -10.95
N LEU A 200 -22.92 2.54 -11.55
CA LEU A 200 -23.27 1.19 -11.95
C LEU A 200 -22.57 0.18 -11.05
N VAL A 201 -23.27 -0.90 -10.73
CA VAL A 201 -22.72 -2.10 -10.08
C VAL A 201 -22.89 -3.27 -11.03
N ASN A 202 -21.80 -3.90 -11.43
CA ASN A 202 -21.78 -4.96 -12.45
C ASN A 202 -22.57 -4.57 -13.72
N GLY A 203 -22.38 -3.33 -14.19
CA GLY A 203 -23.04 -2.80 -15.38
C GLY A 203 -24.52 -2.39 -15.22
N THR A 204 -25.08 -2.50 -14.00
CA THR A 204 -26.46 -2.08 -13.70
C THR A 204 -26.46 -0.77 -12.93
N GLU A 205 -27.12 0.29 -13.45
CA GLU A 205 -27.24 1.54 -12.72
C GLU A 205 -28.03 1.36 -11.43
N VAL A 206 -27.43 1.76 -10.31
CA VAL A 206 -28.02 1.63 -8.95
C VAL A 206 -28.30 2.98 -8.31
N SER A 207 -27.64 4.05 -8.78
CA SER A 207 -27.85 5.41 -8.28
C SER A 207 -27.45 6.43 -9.35
N SER A 208 -28.14 7.58 -9.38
CA SER A 208 -27.75 8.71 -10.24
C SER A 208 -28.11 10.04 -9.59
N ALA A 209 -27.42 11.11 -10.02
CA ALA A 209 -27.64 12.48 -9.62
C ALA A 209 -27.41 13.41 -10.81
N SER A 210 -28.34 14.35 -11.05
CA SER A 210 -28.22 15.32 -12.16
C SER A 210 -27.73 16.66 -11.65
N ALA A 211 -26.86 17.31 -12.42
CA ALA A 211 -26.25 18.62 -12.15
C ALA A 211 -25.68 18.67 -10.71
N SER A 212 -24.98 17.64 -10.29
CA SER A 212 -24.42 17.48 -8.94
C SER A 212 -22.90 17.36 -8.99
N THR A 213 -22.25 17.77 -7.90
CA THR A 213 -20.81 17.54 -7.68
C THR A 213 -20.54 16.32 -6.81
N SER A 214 -21.58 15.59 -6.39
CA SER A 214 -21.42 14.40 -5.55
C SER A 214 -22.53 13.40 -5.76
N LEU A 215 -22.21 12.13 -5.53
CA LEU A 215 -23.16 11.01 -5.54
C LEU A 215 -22.81 10.07 -4.38
N GLN A 216 -23.84 9.56 -3.69
CA GLN A 216 -23.69 8.56 -2.65
C GLN A 216 -24.65 7.40 -2.86
N TYR A 217 -24.21 6.19 -2.51
CA TYR A 217 -24.99 4.97 -2.56
C TYR A 217 -24.63 4.04 -1.40
N ASN A 218 -25.62 3.47 -0.75
CA ASN A 218 -25.41 2.48 0.31
C ASN A 218 -25.41 1.07 -0.30
N PHE A 219 -24.23 0.53 -0.47
CA PHE A 219 -24.03 -0.85 -0.94
C PHE A 219 -24.15 -1.83 0.22
N GLN A 220 -24.92 -2.89 0.05
CA GLN A 220 -25.05 -3.97 1.02
C GLN A 220 -25.42 -5.25 0.29
N GLU A 221 -24.47 -6.16 0.16
CA GLU A 221 -24.65 -7.45 -0.47
C GLU A 221 -24.16 -8.57 0.47
N SER A 222 -24.78 -9.76 0.36
CA SER A 222 -24.42 -10.91 1.19
C SER A 222 -23.80 -12.05 0.40
N ALA A 223 -23.96 -12.05 -0.92
CA ALA A 223 -23.34 -13.05 -1.78
C ALA A 223 -21.85 -12.77 -1.93
N SER A 224 -21.01 -13.79 -1.78
CA SER A 224 -19.58 -13.68 -2.09
C SER A 224 -19.39 -13.45 -3.58
N GLY A 225 -18.41 -12.62 -3.92
CA GLY A 225 -18.11 -12.26 -5.30
C GLY A 225 -17.41 -10.92 -5.41
N GLU A 226 -17.11 -10.57 -6.63
CA GLU A 226 -16.58 -9.27 -7.01
C GLU A 226 -17.70 -8.40 -7.57
N TYR A 227 -17.76 -7.18 -7.08
CA TYR A 227 -18.75 -6.19 -7.47
C TYR A 227 -18.01 -5.02 -8.09
N VAL A 228 -17.99 -4.97 -9.42
CA VAL A 228 -17.36 -3.89 -10.18
C VAL A 228 -18.26 -2.66 -10.10
N LEU A 229 -17.70 -1.58 -9.56
CA LEU A 229 -18.31 -0.26 -9.51
C LEU A 229 -17.80 0.56 -10.68
N GLU A 230 -18.70 1.23 -11.39
CA GLU A 230 -18.37 2.16 -12.45
C GLU A 230 -19.08 3.49 -12.18
N LEU A 231 -18.30 4.56 -12.01
CA LEU A 231 -18.78 5.93 -12.02
C LEU A 231 -18.75 6.44 -13.45
N VAL A 232 -19.86 7.00 -13.90
CA VAL A 232 -19.95 7.75 -15.17
C VAL A 232 -20.36 9.17 -14.83
N ALA A 233 -19.53 10.14 -15.17
CA ALA A 233 -19.76 11.57 -14.91
C ALA A 233 -19.75 12.34 -16.24
N ASN A 234 -20.81 13.11 -16.53
CA ASN A 234 -20.96 13.89 -17.77
C ASN A 234 -21.34 15.34 -17.44
N ASN A 235 -20.47 16.29 -17.82
CA ASN A 235 -20.73 17.73 -17.62
C ASN A 235 -21.43 18.40 -18.83
N GLY A 236 -21.83 17.61 -19.84
CA GLY A 236 -22.44 18.09 -21.09
C GLY A 236 -21.43 18.37 -22.21
N THR A 237 -20.13 18.39 -21.92
CA THR A 237 -19.03 18.52 -22.89
C THR A 237 -18.10 17.34 -22.89
N GLU A 238 -17.87 16.75 -21.72
CA GLU A 238 -16.96 15.63 -21.49
C GLU A 238 -17.63 14.56 -20.65
N THR A 239 -17.19 13.32 -20.83
CA THR A 239 -17.57 12.18 -20.00
C THR A 239 -16.32 11.56 -19.41
N ILE A 240 -16.27 11.45 -18.08
CA ILE A 240 -15.24 10.77 -17.32
C ILE A 240 -15.83 9.50 -16.71
N THR A 241 -15.04 8.43 -16.72
CA THR A 241 -15.37 7.18 -16.03
C THR A 241 -14.27 6.85 -15.03
N ASP A 242 -14.68 6.35 -13.86
CA ASP A 242 -13.79 5.79 -12.86
C ASP A 242 -14.31 4.44 -12.40
N THR A 243 -13.42 3.54 -11.97
CA THR A 243 -13.78 2.18 -11.59
C THR A 243 -13.17 1.79 -10.25
N ALA A 244 -13.96 1.05 -9.47
CA ALA A 244 -13.51 0.44 -8.22
C ALA A 244 -14.15 -0.95 -8.08
N THR A 245 -13.64 -1.77 -7.15
CA THR A 245 -14.19 -3.12 -6.91
C THR A 245 -14.45 -3.32 -5.42
N ILE A 246 -15.63 -3.82 -5.08
CA ILE A 246 -15.89 -4.38 -3.75
C ILE A 246 -15.82 -5.89 -3.84
N ILE A 247 -15.04 -6.50 -2.93
CA ILE A 247 -14.85 -7.95 -2.85
C ILE A 247 -15.49 -8.45 -1.57
N ILE A 248 -16.49 -9.34 -1.70
CA ILE A 248 -17.06 -10.09 -0.58
C ILE A 248 -16.46 -11.49 -0.62
N LEU A 249 -15.64 -11.82 0.38
CA LEU A 249 -14.92 -13.08 0.42
C LEU A 249 -15.88 -14.27 0.53
N PRO A 250 -15.64 -15.35 -0.23
CA PRO A 250 -16.28 -16.62 0.02
C PRO A 250 -15.81 -17.23 1.35
N THR A 251 -16.54 -18.23 1.84
CA THR A 251 -16.00 -19.07 2.91
C THR A 251 -14.68 -19.66 2.46
N PRO A 252 -13.61 -19.57 3.28
CA PRO A 252 -12.29 -20.07 2.91
C PRO A 252 -12.34 -21.53 2.45
N ASN A 253 -11.70 -21.82 1.33
CA ASN A 253 -11.57 -23.20 0.84
C ASN A 253 -10.50 -23.91 1.69
N VAL A 254 -10.94 -24.83 2.55
CA VAL A 254 -10.06 -25.55 3.49
C VAL A 254 -9.61 -26.87 2.86
N VAL A 255 -8.39 -26.89 2.34
CA VAL A 255 -7.82 -28.03 1.61
C VAL A 255 -6.38 -28.26 2.05
N ALA A 256 -6.01 -29.51 2.32
CA ALA A 256 -4.62 -29.85 2.62
C ALA A 256 -3.71 -29.53 1.42
N SER A 257 -2.53 -29.00 1.72
CA SER A 257 -1.52 -28.78 0.69
C SER A 257 -1.14 -30.12 0.03
N PRO A 258 -0.94 -30.17 -1.30
CA PRO A 258 -0.51 -31.37 -1.99
C PRO A 258 0.80 -31.95 -1.41
N ALA A 259 0.90 -33.28 -1.37
CA ALA A 259 2.06 -33.94 -0.79
C ALA A 259 3.38 -33.53 -1.46
N GLY A 260 4.40 -33.25 -0.65
CA GLY A 260 5.70 -32.79 -1.13
C GLY A 260 5.82 -31.29 -1.36
N THR A 261 4.76 -30.50 -1.11
CA THR A 261 4.86 -29.03 -1.13
C THR A 261 5.69 -28.55 0.06
N ILE A 262 6.57 -27.61 -0.20
CA ILE A 262 7.38 -26.91 0.81
C ILE A 262 6.96 -25.45 0.87
N ASP A 263 7.26 -24.75 1.97
CA ASP A 263 7.04 -23.32 2.07
C ASP A 263 7.82 -22.57 0.99
N GLY A 264 7.21 -21.52 0.42
CA GLY A 264 7.77 -20.75 -0.67
C GLY A 264 7.30 -21.23 -2.05
N ILE A 265 8.19 -21.13 -3.02
CA ILE A 265 7.93 -21.35 -4.45
C ILE A 265 8.18 -22.80 -4.83
N ASN A 266 7.18 -23.49 -5.39
CA ASN A 266 7.27 -24.86 -5.87
C ASN A 266 6.97 -24.92 -7.38
N TYR A 267 7.93 -25.35 -8.19
CA TYR A 267 7.77 -25.55 -9.62
C TYR A 267 7.17 -26.95 -9.87
N VAL A 268 5.85 -27.00 -10.11
CA VAL A 268 5.10 -28.27 -10.14
C VAL A 268 4.75 -28.76 -11.55
N GLY A 269 5.10 -28.01 -12.56
CA GLY A 269 4.85 -28.35 -13.96
C GLY A 269 5.64 -27.48 -14.92
N ALA A 270 5.45 -27.69 -16.22
CA ALA A 270 6.15 -26.93 -17.25
C ALA A 270 5.73 -25.44 -17.30
N ASN A 271 4.54 -25.12 -16.81
CA ASN A 271 3.93 -23.78 -16.85
C ASN A 271 3.10 -23.49 -15.60
N THR A 272 3.40 -24.13 -14.48
CA THR A 272 2.63 -24.03 -13.23
C THR A 272 3.57 -23.86 -12.05
N VAL A 273 3.30 -22.84 -11.24
CA VAL A 273 3.92 -22.65 -9.93
C VAL A 273 2.90 -22.95 -8.83
N ARG A 274 3.35 -23.54 -7.73
CA ARG A 274 2.60 -23.59 -6.48
C ARG A 274 3.29 -22.75 -5.45
N LEU A 275 2.56 -21.83 -4.86
CA LEU A 275 3.03 -20.97 -3.78
C LEU A 275 2.45 -21.46 -2.46
N GLN A 276 3.26 -21.49 -1.41
CA GLN A 276 2.86 -21.86 -0.07
C GLN A 276 3.45 -20.90 0.95
N LEU A 277 2.59 -20.34 1.82
CA LEU A 277 2.97 -19.40 2.87
C LEU A 277 2.51 -19.92 4.24
N TYR A 278 3.43 -20.03 5.19
CA TYR A 278 3.10 -20.21 6.59
C TYR A 278 2.71 -18.87 7.21
N ALA A 279 1.43 -18.68 7.52
CA ALA A 279 0.86 -17.43 8.04
C ALA A 279 -0.23 -17.76 9.09
N PRO A 280 0.17 -18.21 10.30
CA PRO A 280 -0.78 -18.59 11.34
C PRO A 280 -1.56 -17.37 11.86
N ASN A 281 -2.82 -17.61 12.28
CA ASN A 281 -3.74 -16.60 12.80
C ASN A 281 -4.13 -15.50 11.78
N LYS A 282 -4.08 -15.82 10.49
CA LYS A 282 -4.57 -14.98 9.43
C LYS A 282 -5.92 -15.49 8.91
N ASP A 283 -6.77 -14.57 8.45
CA ASP A 283 -8.11 -14.93 7.96
C ASP A 283 -8.06 -15.33 6.50
N PHE A 284 -7.28 -14.63 5.68
CA PHE A 284 -7.09 -14.92 4.26
C PHE A 284 -5.73 -14.41 3.74
N VAL A 285 -5.32 -14.96 2.61
CA VAL A 285 -4.15 -14.51 1.85
C VAL A 285 -4.49 -14.53 0.37
N PHE A 286 -4.20 -13.44 -0.34
CA PHE A 286 -4.18 -13.39 -1.80
C PHE A 286 -2.75 -13.40 -2.32
N VAL A 287 -2.60 -13.81 -3.58
CA VAL A 287 -1.38 -13.58 -4.35
C VAL A 287 -1.65 -12.48 -5.36
N ILE A 288 -0.81 -11.46 -5.38
CA ILE A 288 -0.86 -10.37 -6.36
C ILE A 288 0.46 -10.32 -7.13
N GLY A 289 0.42 -9.99 -8.41
CA GLY A 289 1.61 -9.98 -9.24
C GLY A 289 1.34 -9.72 -10.72
N ASP A 290 2.34 -9.93 -11.54
CA ASP A 290 2.26 -9.71 -13.00
C ASP A 290 1.18 -10.56 -13.69
N PHE A 291 0.84 -11.70 -13.13
CA PHE A 291 -0.16 -12.65 -13.69
C PHE A 291 -1.62 -12.20 -13.47
N ASN A 292 -1.89 -11.25 -12.58
CA ASN A 292 -3.23 -10.70 -12.31
C ASN A 292 -3.23 -9.15 -12.28
N ASN A 293 -2.26 -8.52 -12.94
CA ASN A 293 -2.11 -7.06 -13.00
C ASN A 293 -2.09 -6.40 -11.61
N TRP A 294 -1.56 -7.10 -10.60
CA TRP A 294 -1.44 -6.62 -9.22
C TRP A 294 -2.77 -6.29 -8.54
N GLN A 295 -3.88 -6.88 -9.05
CA GLN A 295 -5.21 -6.68 -8.50
C GLN A 295 -5.60 -7.81 -7.55
N LEU A 296 -6.44 -7.49 -6.58
CA LEU A 296 -7.13 -8.51 -5.79
C LEU A 296 -8.17 -9.18 -6.68
N ASP A 297 -8.09 -10.49 -6.80
CA ASP A 297 -8.94 -11.32 -7.65
C ASP A 297 -9.20 -12.64 -6.92
N LEU A 298 -10.45 -13.06 -6.84
CA LEU A 298 -10.86 -14.27 -6.13
C LEU A 298 -10.24 -15.55 -6.68
N ASP A 299 -9.84 -15.57 -7.95
CA ASP A 299 -9.11 -16.69 -8.56
C ASP A 299 -7.70 -16.86 -7.95
N TYR A 300 -7.18 -15.82 -7.31
CA TYR A 300 -5.89 -15.81 -6.62
C TYR A 300 -6.00 -15.77 -5.08
N LEU A 301 -7.20 -16.01 -4.54
CA LEU A 301 -7.40 -16.27 -3.12
C LEU A 301 -6.85 -17.65 -2.76
N MET A 302 -5.92 -17.70 -1.81
CA MET A 302 -5.24 -18.94 -1.45
C MET A 302 -6.15 -19.90 -0.66
N ASN A 303 -5.99 -21.20 -0.91
CA ASN A 303 -6.57 -22.25 -0.05
C ASN A 303 -5.91 -22.23 1.32
N ARG A 304 -6.68 -22.49 2.37
CA ARG A 304 -6.18 -22.63 3.74
C ARG A 304 -6.05 -24.10 4.12
N THR A 305 -4.97 -24.48 4.79
CA THR A 305 -4.83 -25.86 5.29
C THR A 305 -5.77 -26.13 6.46
N PRO A 306 -6.14 -27.41 6.74
CA PRO A 306 -7.06 -27.77 7.83
C PRO A 306 -6.61 -27.36 9.23
N ASP A 307 -5.31 -27.22 9.46
CA ASP A 307 -4.73 -26.68 10.71
C ASP A 307 -4.84 -25.15 10.83
N GLY A 308 -5.22 -24.48 9.71
CA GLY A 308 -5.42 -23.05 9.66
C GLY A 308 -4.17 -22.20 9.68
N ALA A 309 -2.99 -22.82 9.54
CA ALA A 309 -1.71 -22.12 9.70
C ALA A 309 -0.97 -21.83 8.38
N THR A 310 -1.34 -22.52 7.30
CA THR A 310 -0.66 -22.44 6.02
C THR A 310 -1.65 -22.13 4.90
N TYR A 311 -1.23 -21.33 3.95
CA TYR A 311 -1.97 -20.95 2.75
C TYR A 311 -1.23 -21.41 1.51
N TRP A 312 -1.97 -21.89 0.49
CA TRP A 312 -1.35 -22.36 -0.75
C TRP A 312 -2.24 -22.16 -1.97
N ILE A 313 -1.63 -22.00 -3.14
CA ILE A 313 -2.32 -21.87 -4.42
C ILE A 313 -1.48 -22.44 -5.56
N GLU A 314 -2.11 -22.93 -6.62
CA GLU A 314 -1.48 -23.20 -7.90
C GLU A 314 -1.85 -22.14 -8.93
N ILE A 315 -0.85 -21.61 -9.62
CA ILE A 315 -1.01 -20.63 -10.69
C ILE A 315 -0.57 -21.29 -11.99
N PRO A 316 -1.51 -21.75 -12.82
CA PRO A 316 -1.23 -22.42 -14.09
C PRO A 316 -1.07 -21.43 -15.24
N ASN A 317 -0.73 -21.97 -16.43
CA ASN A 317 -0.69 -21.25 -17.71
C ASN A 317 0.33 -20.09 -17.77
N LEU A 318 1.36 -20.14 -16.94
CA LEU A 318 2.45 -19.16 -16.97
C LEU A 318 3.41 -19.45 -18.13
N ASP A 319 4.01 -18.39 -18.69
CA ASP A 319 5.11 -18.55 -19.66
C ASP A 319 6.39 -18.91 -18.89
N PRO A 320 6.98 -20.09 -19.14
CA PRO A 320 8.14 -20.54 -18.37
C PRO A 320 9.43 -19.74 -18.63
N SER A 321 9.45 -18.88 -19.64
CA SER A 321 10.60 -18.03 -19.97
C SER A 321 10.57 -16.66 -19.31
N VAL A 322 9.44 -16.30 -18.67
CA VAL A 322 9.21 -14.99 -18.06
C VAL A 322 9.51 -15.03 -16.55
N GLU A 323 10.17 -14.01 -16.06
CA GLU A 323 10.25 -13.71 -14.64
C GLU A 323 8.95 -13.05 -14.20
N TYR A 324 8.29 -13.60 -13.20
CA TYR A 324 7.05 -13.08 -12.61
C TYR A 324 7.32 -12.46 -11.27
N ARG A 325 6.95 -11.20 -11.12
CA ARG A 325 7.03 -10.44 -9.87
C ARG A 325 5.73 -10.63 -9.09
N PHE A 326 5.83 -10.88 -7.78
CA PHE A 326 4.65 -11.12 -6.96
C PHE A 326 4.86 -10.77 -5.49
N GLN A 327 3.74 -10.64 -4.78
CA GLN A 327 3.65 -10.49 -3.33
C GLN A 327 2.46 -11.27 -2.80
N TYR A 328 2.48 -11.53 -1.49
CA TYR A 328 1.29 -11.91 -0.73
C TYR A 328 0.61 -10.66 -0.19
N TYR A 329 -0.73 -10.64 -0.30
CA TYR A 329 -1.59 -9.65 0.35
C TYR A 329 -2.34 -10.34 1.48
N ILE A 330 -2.14 -9.89 2.72
CA ILE A 330 -2.53 -10.62 3.92
C ILE A 330 -3.56 -9.80 4.71
N ASP A 331 -4.69 -10.42 5.04
CA ASP A 331 -5.79 -9.89 5.84
C ASP A 331 -6.35 -8.53 5.36
N GLN A 332 -7.29 -7.97 6.13
CA GLN A 332 -7.94 -6.69 5.82
C GLN A 332 -7.00 -5.47 6.00
N GLU A 333 -5.96 -5.62 6.80
CA GLU A 333 -4.91 -4.59 6.95
C GLU A 333 -4.15 -4.34 5.64
N GLY A 334 -4.24 -5.28 4.68
CA GLY A 334 -3.63 -5.12 3.37
C GLY A 334 -2.11 -5.23 3.38
N MET A 335 -1.55 -5.94 4.39
CA MET A 335 -0.11 -6.13 4.49
C MET A 335 0.41 -6.85 3.24
N ARG A 336 1.39 -6.25 2.58
CA ARG A 336 2.06 -6.82 1.40
C ARG A 336 3.45 -7.27 1.77
N ILE A 337 3.78 -8.52 1.44
CA ILE A 337 5.12 -9.06 1.70
C ILE A 337 5.62 -9.85 0.48
N ALA A 338 6.93 -9.80 0.23
CA ALA A 338 7.59 -10.77 -0.63
C ALA A 338 7.56 -12.15 0.01
N ASP A 339 7.67 -13.20 -0.80
CA ASP A 339 7.81 -14.57 -0.28
C ASP A 339 9.13 -14.70 0.53
N PRO A 340 9.08 -15.15 1.79
CA PRO A 340 10.28 -15.30 2.62
C PRO A 340 11.32 -16.29 2.05
N TYR A 341 10.92 -17.17 1.13
CA TYR A 341 11.77 -18.18 0.48
C TYR A 341 12.06 -17.83 -0.97
N THR A 342 11.78 -16.60 -1.40
CA THR A 342 12.06 -16.17 -2.78
C THR A 342 13.56 -16.24 -3.09
N GLU A 343 13.89 -16.63 -4.30
CA GLU A 343 15.29 -16.77 -4.78
C GLU A 343 15.82 -15.47 -5.44
N LYS A 344 14.94 -14.50 -5.65
CA LYS A 344 15.25 -13.17 -6.16
C LYS A 344 14.26 -12.16 -5.58
N VAL A 345 14.78 -11.03 -5.13
CA VAL A 345 14.01 -9.91 -4.57
C VAL A 345 14.27 -8.66 -5.40
N LEU A 346 13.25 -7.84 -5.57
CA LEU A 346 13.38 -6.47 -6.06
C LEU A 346 13.14 -5.53 -4.89
N ASP A 347 14.13 -4.70 -4.59
CA ASP A 347 14.09 -3.71 -3.51
C ASP A 347 13.71 -2.34 -4.10
N PRO A 348 12.58 -1.74 -3.67
CA PRO A 348 12.11 -0.45 -4.20
C PRO A 348 13.06 0.72 -3.92
N TRP A 349 13.95 0.60 -2.91
CA TRP A 349 14.80 1.71 -2.47
C TRP A 349 16.22 1.63 -3.02
N ASN A 350 16.76 0.42 -3.20
CA ASN A 350 18.19 0.22 -3.41
C ASN A 350 18.55 -0.30 -4.80
N ASP A 351 17.68 -1.02 -5.51
CA ASP A 351 17.96 -1.59 -6.83
C ASP A 351 18.33 -0.55 -7.88
N GLN A 352 17.77 0.65 -7.79
CA GLN A 352 18.06 1.76 -8.69
C GLN A 352 19.54 2.18 -8.69
N TRP A 353 20.31 1.81 -7.65
CA TRP A 353 21.72 2.11 -7.50
C TRP A 353 22.64 0.95 -7.92
N ILE A 354 22.08 -0.16 -8.39
CA ILE A 354 22.84 -1.30 -8.91
C ILE A 354 23.23 -0.99 -10.37
N PRO A 355 24.54 -0.88 -10.69
CA PRO A 355 24.96 -0.61 -12.04
C PRO A 355 24.63 -1.76 -13.00
N GLU A 356 24.29 -1.46 -14.25
CA GLU A 356 24.01 -2.44 -15.30
C GLU A 356 25.16 -3.44 -15.53
N GLU A 357 26.42 -3.01 -15.34
CA GLU A 357 27.57 -3.90 -15.43
C GLU A 357 27.63 -4.94 -14.31
N ASN A 358 27.03 -4.67 -13.14
CA ASN A 358 26.98 -5.61 -12.01
C ASN A 358 25.82 -6.59 -12.13
N TYR A 359 24.68 -6.15 -12.64
CA TYR A 359 23.51 -7.00 -12.89
C TYR A 359 22.83 -6.64 -14.21
N PRO A 360 23.34 -7.18 -15.34
CA PRO A 360 22.80 -6.91 -16.66
C PRO A 360 21.36 -7.38 -16.83
N ASN A 361 20.52 -6.53 -17.40
CA ASN A 361 19.09 -6.83 -17.67
C ASN A 361 18.30 -7.22 -16.40
N MET A 362 18.59 -6.61 -15.28
CA MET A 362 17.82 -6.83 -14.06
C MET A 362 16.33 -6.49 -14.31
N THR A 363 15.43 -7.38 -13.90
CA THR A 363 13.98 -7.13 -13.94
C THR A 363 13.66 -5.89 -13.12
N GLY A 364 12.97 -4.91 -13.72
CA GLY A 364 12.64 -3.67 -13.04
C GLY A 364 11.58 -3.85 -11.94
N TYR A 365 11.70 -3.05 -10.89
CA TYR A 365 10.68 -2.97 -9.85
C TYR A 365 9.32 -2.52 -10.43
N PRO A 366 8.15 -3.06 -9.97
CA PRO A 366 6.83 -2.71 -10.49
C PRO A 366 6.34 -1.35 -9.95
N VAL A 367 6.94 -0.28 -10.42
CA VAL A 367 6.67 1.10 -9.98
C VAL A 367 5.19 1.44 -10.10
N GLY A 368 4.62 2.03 -9.06
CA GLY A 368 3.22 2.47 -9.01
C GLY A 368 2.21 1.38 -8.65
N LEU A 369 2.65 0.11 -8.55
CA LEU A 369 1.78 -1.04 -8.24
C LEU A 369 1.95 -1.51 -6.79
N THR A 370 3.11 -1.29 -6.21
CA THR A 370 3.44 -1.59 -4.81
C THR A 370 4.57 -0.69 -4.32
N THR A 371 4.85 -0.71 -3.03
CA THR A 371 5.91 0.07 -2.37
C THR A 371 6.88 -0.82 -1.56
N GLU A 372 6.56 -2.11 -1.40
CA GLU A 372 7.29 -3.05 -0.57
C GLU A 372 8.19 -3.97 -1.42
N PRO A 373 9.17 -4.66 -0.83
CA PRO A 373 9.98 -5.66 -1.55
C PRO A 373 9.13 -6.69 -2.29
N VAL A 374 9.59 -7.10 -3.45
CA VAL A 374 8.86 -7.97 -4.38
C VAL A 374 9.63 -9.24 -4.64
N GLY A 375 9.00 -10.40 -4.42
CA GLY A 375 9.54 -11.68 -4.81
C GLY A 375 9.45 -11.92 -6.33
N VAL A 376 10.41 -12.65 -6.87
CA VAL A 376 10.43 -13.00 -8.30
C VAL A 376 10.63 -14.50 -8.46
N PHE A 377 9.90 -15.10 -9.39
CA PHE A 377 10.15 -16.48 -9.80
C PHE A 377 10.17 -16.63 -11.34
N GLN A 378 10.88 -17.66 -11.81
CA GLN A 378 10.86 -18.09 -13.22
C GLN A 378 10.83 -19.62 -13.27
N ILE A 379 9.91 -20.21 -14.04
CA ILE A 379 9.69 -21.66 -14.03
C ILE A 379 10.85 -22.41 -14.70
N ASN A 380 11.32 -21.92 -15.84
CA ASN A 380 12.34 -22.63 -16.62
C ASN A 380 13.74 -22.03 -16.42
N GLN A 381 14.20 -22.01 -15.18
CA GLN A 381 15.57 -21.59 -14.88
C GLN A 381 16.58 -22.64 -15.39
N PRO A 382 17.71 -22.21 -15.99
CA PRO A 382 18.74 -23.13 -16.42
C PRO A 382 19.40 -23.83 -15.22
N ASN A 383 19.46 -25.16 -15.25
CA ASN A 383 20.16 -25.89 -14.22
C ASN A 383 21.67 -25.65 -14.30
N PHE A 384 22.29 -25.34 -13.18
CA PHE A 384 23.74 -25.27 -13.10
C PHE A 384 24.37 -26.69 -13.14
N SER A 385 25.33 -26.88 -14.02
CA SER A 385 26.07 -28.15 -14.11
C SER A 385 27.34 -28.11 -13.26
N TRP A 386 27.30 -28.75 -12.11
CA TRP A 386 28.47 -28.89 -11.23
C TRP A 386 29.56 -29.73 -11.87
N THR A 387 30.81 -29.24 -11.80
CA THR A 387 31.98 -29.90 -12.36
C THR A 387 32.95 -30.46 -11.30
N ASP A 388 32.56 -30.35 -10.02
CA ASP A 388 33.39 -30.67 -8.84
C ASP A 388 33.25 -32.12 -8.34
N GLY A 389 32.57 -33.01 -9.08
CA GLY A 389 32.29 -34.39 -8.66
C GLY A 389 33.53 -35.24 -8.28
N GLY A 390 34.73 -34.79 -8.66
CA GLY A 390 36.02 -35.42 -8.28
C GLY A 390 36.79 -34.69 -7.18
N PHE A 391 36.23 -33.61 -6.61
CA PHE A 391 36.96 -32.80 -5.64
C PHE A 391 37.21 -33.53 -4.32
N THR A 392 38.46 -33.54 -3.87
CA THR A 392 38.86 -34.09 -2.57
C THR A 392 39.18 -32.97 -1.61
N ARG A 393 38.42 -32.85 -0.51
CA ARG A 393 38.63 -31.83 0.51
C ARG A 393 40.02 -31.92 1.14
N PRO A 394 40.73 -30.80 1.34
CA PRO A 394 42.01 -30.80 2.05
C PRO A 394 41.82 -31.27 3.50
N ALA A 395 42.87 -31.93 4.03
CA ALA A 395 42.89 -32.33 5.44
C ALA A 395 42.76 -31.08 6.35
N LYS A 396 42.07 -31.20 7.46
CA LYS A 396 41.78 -30.05 8.38
C LYS A 396 43.03 -29.25 8.77
N ASN A 397 44.17 -29.94 8.97
CA ASN A 397 45.45 -29.32 9.35
C ASN A 397 46.19 -28.65 8.17
N LYS A 398 45.60 -28.69 6.95
CA LYS A 398 46.15 -28.04 5.75
C LYS A 398 45.20 -26.92 5.24
N ILE A 399 44.14 -26.61 5.98
CA ILE A 399 43.21 -25.59 5.61
C ILE A 399 43.83 -24.22 5.91
N VAL A 400 43.91 -23.40 4.88
CA VAL A 400 44.22 -21.97 4.94
C VAL A 400 43.02 -21.22 4.35
N VAL A 401 42.31 -20.45 5.17
CA VAL A 401 41.07 -19.73 4.80
C VAL A 401 41.40 -18.28 4.42
N TYR A 402 40.83 -17.84 3.34
CA TYR A 402 40.78 -16.42 2.96
C TYR A 402 39.33 -16.00 2.91
N GLU A 403 38.94 -15.08 3.80
CA GLU A 403 37.60 -14.49 3.79
C GLU A 403 37.58 -13.31 2.85
N CYS A 404 36.53 -13.21 2.00
CA CYS A 404 36.45 -12.25 0.92
C CYS A 404 35.03 -11.66 0.81
N LEU A 405 34.95 -10.34 0.76
CA LEU A 405 33.73 -9.62 0.40
C LEU A 405 33.73 -9.39 -1.11
N VAL A 406 32.75 -9.95 -1.82
CA VAL A 406 32.67 -9.89 -3.30
C VAL A 406 32.70 -8.45 -3.79
N ARG A 407 31.94 -7.56 -3.18
CA ARG A 407 31.84 -6.16 -3.54
C ARG A 407 33.18 -5.41 -3.47
N ASP A 408 34.04 -5.72 -2.50
CA ASP A 408 35.24 -4.94 -2.21
C ASP A 408 36.54 -5.59 -2.70
N PHE A 409 36.46 -6.81 -3.27
CA PHE A 409 37.65 -7.56 -3.67
C PHE A 409 38.28 -7.04 -4.97
N THR A 410 37.44 -6.61 -5.94
CA THR A 410 37.89 -6.02 -7.21
C THR A 410 37.04 -4.79 -7.54
N GLU A 411 37.52 -3.98 -8.48
CA GLU A 411 36.79 -2.81 -8.99
C GLU A 411 35.49 -3.21 -9.70
N GLU A 412 35.47 -4.39 -10.34
CA GLU A 412 34.33 -4.92 -11.09
C GLU A 412 33.18 -5.41 -10.19
N ARG A 413 33.42 -5.62 -8.88
CA ARG A 413 32.42 -5.95 -7.86
C ARG A 413 31.51 -7.12 -8.23
N SER A 414 32.04 -8.15 -8.89
CA SER A 414 31.27 -9.27 -9.43
C SER A 414 31.85 -10.63 -9.05
N TYR A 415 31.00 -11.67 -9.08
CA TYR A 415 31.45 -13.06 -8.90
C TYR A 415 32.45 -13.46 -9.98
N GLN A 416 32.23 -13.02 -11.23
CA GLN A 416 33.15 -13.34 -12.34
C GLN A 416 34.56 -12.80 -12.06
N ALA A 417 34.65 -11.57 -11.52
CA ALA A 417 35.96 -11.01 -11.19
C ALA A 417 36.71 -11.79 -10.10
N ILE A 418 36.00 -12.41 -9.15
CA ILE A 418 36.61 -13.33 -8.17
C ILE A 418 37.04 -14.62 -8.85
N ILE A 419 36.22 -15.19 -9.73
CA ILE A 419 36.56 -16.41 -10.50
C ILE A 419 37.84 -16.17 -11.31
N ASP A 420 37.96 -15.01 -11.96
CA ASP A 420 39.14 -14.63 -12.75
C ASP A 420 40.42 -14.44 -11.89
N ARG A 421 40.29 -14.37 -10.57
CA ARG A 421 41.41 -14.27 -9.60
C ARG A 421 41.66 -15.56 -8.81
N LEU A 422 40.95 -16.66 -9.07
CA LEU A 422 41.14 -17.91 -8.31
C LEU A 422 42.54 -18.43 -8.40
N ASP A 423 43.20 -18.38 -9.56
CA ASP A 423 44.60 -18.79 -9.74
C ASP A 423 45.56 -17.97 -8.87
N TYR A 424 45.28 -16.65 -8.72
CA TYR A 424 46.07 -15.81 -7.83
C TYR A 424 45.88 -16.21 -6.36
N ILE A 425 44.64 -16.49 -5.95
CA ILE A 425 44.31 -16.93 -4.59
C ILE A 425 44.95 -18.27 -4.28
N GLU A 426 44.90 -19.23 -5.21
CA GLU A 426 45.54 -20.54 -5.08
C GLU A 426 47.05 -20.43 -4.96
N ASN A 427 47.69 -19.57 -5.78
CA ASN A 427 49.14 -19.32 -5.74
C ASN A 427 49.62 -18.68 -4.42
N LEU A 428 48.75 -18.04 -3.65
CA LEU A 428 49.04 -17.61 -2.28
C LEU A 428 49.04 -18.76 -1.26
N GLY A 429 48.65 -19.98 -1.67
CA GLY A 429 48.54 -21.12 -0.79
C GLY A 429 47.21 -21.22 -0.04
N ILE A 430 46.24 -20.47 -0.46
CA ILE A 430 44.85 -20.53 0.08
C ILE A 430 44.19 -21.81 -0.41
N THR A 431 43.56 -22.55 0.50
CA THR A 431 42.86 -23.80 0.20
C THR A 431 41.35 -23.72 0.37
N VAL A 432 40.86 -22.65 0.99
CA VAL A 432 39.44 -22.37 1.17
C VAL A 432 39.19 -20.87 0.98
N LEU A 433 38.39 -20.54 0.01
CA LEU A 433 37.83 -19.18 -0.12
C LEU A 433 36.46 -19.14 0.59
N GLN A 434 36.35 -18.31 1.58
CA GLN A 434 35.11 -18.07 2.31
C GLN A 434 34.53 -16.72 1.83
N LEU A 435 33.43 -16.77 1.10
CA LEU A 435 32.73 -15.55 0.77
C LEU A 435 31.98 -15.06 2.01
N MET A 436 32.05 -13.75 2.31
CA MET A 436 31.08 -13.10 3.20
C MET A 436 29.69 -13.30 2.65
N PRO A 437 28.61 -13.23 3.47
CA PRO A 437 27.26 -13.53 3.00
C PRO A 437 26.90 -12.78 1.73
N VAL A 438 26.25 -13.46 0.81
CA VAL A 438 25.89 -12.95 -0.53
C VAL A 438 24.37 -12.84 -0.72
N ASN A 439 23.62 -13.11 0.35
CA ASN A 439 22.16 -13.02 0.35
C ASN A 439 21.70 -11.56 0.39
N GLU A 440 20.48 -11.32 -0.06
CA GLU A 440 19.83 -10.01 0.00
C GLU A 440 19.86 -9.44 1.42
N PHE A 441 20.25 -8.17 1.56
CA PHE A 441 20.33 -7.44 2.83
C PHE A 441 19.78 -6.01 2.66
N GLU A 442 19.47 -5.38 3.77
CA GLU A 442 18.98 -3.99 3.76
C GLU A 442 20.06 -3.02 3.28
N GLY A 443 19.79 -2.28 2.21
CA GLY A 443 20.70 -1.30 1.59
C GLY A 443 21.75 -1.95 0.69
N ASN A 444 22.67 -1.13 0.14
CA ASN A 444 23.72 -1.55 -0.79
C ASN A 444 25.13 -1.55 -0.18
N ASP A 445 25.26 -1.33 1.13
CA ASP A 445 26.53 -1.16 1.81
C ASP A 445 26.62 -1.95 3.11
N SER A 446 26.59 -3.28 2.99
CA SER A 446 26.74 -4.20 4.12
C SER A 446 27.84 -5.24 3.84
N TRP A 447 28.34 -5.86 4.90
CA TRP A 447 29.16 -7.07 4.81
C TRP A 447 28.31 -8.36 4.61
N GLY A 448 26.97 -8.21 4.53
CA GLY A 448 26.03 -9.30 4.31
C GLY A 448 25.61 -10.08 5.58
N TYR A 449 26.08 -9.69 6.77
CA TYR A 449 25.71 -10.37 8.04
C TYR A 449 24.36 -9.93 8.62
N ASN A 450 23.59 -9.15 7.87
CA ASN A 450 22.21 -8.71 8.17
C ASN A 450 21.25 -9.05 7.02
N PRO A 451 21.13 -10.34 6.62
CA PRO A 451 20.29 -10.71 5.48
C PRO A 451 18.81 -10.42 5.78
N SER A 452 18.13 -9.83 4.79
CA SER A 452 16.67 -9.64 4.77
C SER A 452 15.97 -10.89 4.21
N PHE A 453 16.58 -11.51 3.18
CA PHE A 453 16.10 -12.74 2.56
C PHE A 453 17.23 -13.76 2.49
N TYR A 454 16.95 -14.98 2.97
CA TYR A 454 17.99 -16.01 3.10
C TYR A 454 18.23 -16.84 1.83
N PHE A 455 17.36 -16.69 0.81
CA PHE A 455 17.41 -17.46 -0.43
C PHE A 455 17.62 -16.58 -1.68
N ALA A 456 17.52 -15.25 -1.52
CA ALA A 456 17.80 -14.26 -2.56
C ALA A 456 19.20 -13.68 -2.43
#